data_a748d4b1fff44e81d87c12454b6fdc24
#
_entry.id   a748d4b1fff44e81d87c12454b6fdc24
#
_cell.length_a   1.000
_cell.length_b   1.000
_cell.length_c   1.000
_cell.angle_alpha   90.00
_cell.angle_beta   90.00
_cell.angle_gamma   90.00
#
_symmetry.space_group_name_H-M   'P 1'
#
loop_
_entity.id
_entity.type
_entity.pdbx_description
1 polymer ?
#
loop_
_entity_poly.entity_id
_entity_poly.type
_entity_poly.pdbx_seq_one_letter_code
_entity_poly.pdbx_strand_id
1 'polypeptide(L)'
;SCSRIPERRSMDTLNFSLGVLVFLVALALVFDFMNGFHDAANAIATIVSTRVMRPQHAVLLAAFFNFIAILVFQLKVATTVGKGTIDPSVIDHYVVFGALVGAIAWNVITWYYGIPSSSSHALIGGLVGAAVAKSGFDSLIPSGLIKTISFILVSPMLGMFLGSLMMLLVAWTCRRVAPH
;
A
#
# COMPACT_ATOMS: atom_id res chain seq x y z
N SER A 1 20.36 10.16 -50.42
CA SER A 1 19.39 9.14 -50.05
C SER A 1 19.83 8.44 -48.75
N CYS A 2 19.89 9.16 -47.64
CA CYS A 2 20.20 8.50 -46.35
C CYS A 2 19.84 9.41 -45.15
N SER A 3 18.55 9.63 -44.88
CA SER A 3 18.14 10.48 -43.75
C SER A 3 16.83 10.08 -43.07
N ARG A 4 16.33 8.85 -43.26
CA ARG A 4 15.05 8.42 -42.65
C ARG A 4 15.16 7.34 -41.58
N ILE A 5 16.35 6.97 -41.09
CA ILE A 5 16.53 5.90 -40.09
C ILE A 5 16.40 6.37 -38.62
N PRO A 6 16.72 7.63 -38.22
CA PRO A 6 16.66 7.99 -36.81
C PRO A 6 15.24 8.17 -36.26
N GLU A 7 14.29 8.62 -37.09
CA GLU A 7 12.94 8.94 -36.60
C GLU A 7 12.11 7.70 -36.27
N ARG A 8 12.21 6.65 -37.07
CA ARG A 8 11.50 5.38 -36.83
C ARG A 8 12.02 4.70 -35.54
N ARG A 9 13.32 4.71 -35.32
CA ARG A 9 13.94 4.12 -34.12
C ARG A 9 13.54 4.86 -32.83
N SER A 10 13.40 6.18 -32.90
CA SER A 10 12.91 7.01 -31.82
C SER A 10 11.43 6.71 -31.48
N MET A 11 10.59 6.53 -32.49
CA MET A 11 9.18 6.19 -32.31
C MET A 11 8.98 4.78 -31.75
N ASP A 12 9.78 3.80 -32.19
CA ASP A 12 9.68 2.42 -31.70
C ASP A 12 10.13 2.31 -30.25
N THR A 13 11.19 3.02 -29.84
CA THR A 13 11.63 3.07 -28.43
C THR A 13 10.61 3.81 -27.55
N LEU A 14 9.97 4.84 -28.05
CA LEU A 14 8.94 5.58 -27.34
C LEU A 14 7.68 4.72 -27.14
N ASN A 15 7.26 4.00 -28.18
CA ASN A 15 6.11 3.10 -28.11
C ASN A 15 6.38 1.90 -27.18
N PHE A 16 7.60 1.35 -27.18
CA PHE A 16 8.00 0.29 -26.25
C PHE A 16 8.00 0.81 -24.81
N SER A 17 8.56 1.99 -24.56
CA SER A 17 8.54 2.64 -23.26
C SER A 17 7.11 2.94 -22.77
N LEU A 18 6.23 3.42 -23.64
CA LEU A 18 4.84 3.69 -23.32
C LEU A 18 4.08 2.39 -23.00
N GLY A 19 4.29 1.32 -23.76
CA GLY A 19 3.68 0.01 -23.50
C GLY A 19 4.09 -0.56 -22.13
N VAL A 20 5.35 -0.48 -21.79
CA VAL A 20 5.87 -0.91 -20.47
C VAL A 20 5.25 -0.06 -19.35
N LEU A 21 5.17 1.26 -19.54
CA LEU A 21 4.56 2.16 -18.56
C LEU A 21 3.08 1.81 -18.33
N VAL A 22 2.29 1.66 -19.40
CA VAL A 22 0.88 1.29 -19.31
C VAL A 22 0.70 -0.05 -18.61
N PHE A 23 1.54 -1.03 -18.92
CA PHE A 23 1.52 -2.33 -18.26
C PHE A 23 1.82 -2.23 -16.77
N LEU A 24 2.84 -1.48 -16.36
CA LEU A 24 3.18 -1.28 -14.95
C LEU A 24 2.08 -0.52 -14.21
N VAL A 25 1.46 0.48 -14.83
CA VAL A 25 0.31 1.17 -14.25
C VAL A 25 -0.87 0.22 -14.07
N ALA A 26 -1.17 -0.62 -15.05
CA ALA A 26 -2.22 -1.63 -14.93
C ALA A 26 -1.93 -2.61 -13.80
N LEU A 27 -0.69 -3.06 -13.66
CA LEU A 27 -0.26 -3.95 -12.58
C LEU A 27 -0.36 -3.26 -11.20
N ALA A 28 -0.01 -1.97 -11.11
CA ALA A 28 -0.19 -1.18 -9.90
C ALA A 28 -1.66 -1.04 -9.51
N LEU A 29 -2.56 -0.83 -10.49
CA LEU A 29 -4.00 -0.80 -10.24
C LEU A 29 -4.55 -2.15 -9.77
N VAL A 30 -4.02 -3.27 -10.29
CA VAL A 30 -4.33 -4.61 -9.76
C VAL A 30 -3.88 -4.76 -8.31
N PHE A 31 -2.68 -4.28 -7.98
CA PHE A 31 -2.20 -4.26 -6.60
C PHE A 31 -3.11 -3.40 -5.70
N ASP A 32 -3.49 -2.20 -6.13
CA ASP A 32 -4.38 -1.31 -5.37
C ASP A 32 -5.76 -1.93 -5.17
N PHE A 33 -6.30 -2.60 -6.18
CA PHE A 33 -7.55 -3.35 -6.05
C PHE A 33 -7.43 -4.47 -5.01
N MET A 34 -6.36 -5.26 -5.05
CA MET A 34 -6.11 -6.33 -4.08
C MET A 34 -5.90 -5.77 -2.67
N ASN A 35 -5.22 -4.64 -2.53
CA ASN A 35 -5.08 -3.92 -1.26
C ASN A 35 -6.44 -3.51 -0.70
N GLY A 36 -7.26 -2.84 -1.49
CA GLY A 36 -8.62 -2.44 -1.07
C GLY A 36 -9.50 -3.63 -0.70
N PHE A 37 -9.41 -4.72 -1.44
CA PHE A 37 -10.14 -5.96 -1.17
C PHE A 37 -9.70 -6.61 0.16
N HIS A 38 -8.41 -6.66 0.45
CA HIS A 38 -7.85 -7.20 1.69
C HIS A 38 -8.22 -6.33 2.91
N ASP A 39 -8.07 -5.02 2.77
CA ASP A 39 -8.23 -4.09 3.88
C ASP A 39 -9.69 -3.69 4.15
N ALA A 40 -10.60 -3.92 3.19
CA ALA A 40 -12.02 -3.65 3.38
C ALA A 40 -12.60 -4.39 4.58
N ALA A 41 -12.23 -5.66 4.76
CA ALA A 41 -12.66 -6.47 5.91
C ALA A 41 -12.15 -5.89 7.24
N ASN A 42 -10.89 -5.46 7.27
CA ASN A 42 -10.27 -4.90 8.47
C ASN A 42 -10.93 -3.58 8.91
N ALA A 43 -11.31 -2.74 7.94
CA ALA A 43 -11.93 -1.44 8.21
C ALA A 43 -13.34 -1.55 8.82
N ILE A 44 -14.10 -2.61 8.49
CA ILE A 44 -15.50 -2.74 8.90
C ILE A 44 -15.76 -3.87 9.89
N ALA A 45 -14.78 -4.75 10.16
CA ALA A 45 -14.95 -5.97 10.95
C ALA A 45 -15.57 -5.69 12.34
N THR A 46 -15.10 -4.68 13.05
CA THR A 46 -15.61 -4.32 14.39
C THR A 46 -17.03 -3.79 14.34
N ILE A 47 -17.39 -2.98 13.34
CA ILE A 47 -18.73 -2.40 13.18
C ILE A 47 -19.74 -3.49 12.82
N VAL A 48 -19.34 -4.43 11.97
CA VAL A 48 -20.21 -5.55 11.54
C VAL A 48 -20.36 -6.58 12.65
N SER A 49 -19.27 -6.90 13.35
CA SER A 49 -19.31 -7.90 14.45
C SER A 49 -20.13 -7.42 15.64
N THR A 50 -20.10 -6.14 15.94
CA THR A 50 -20.91 -5.51 17.01
C THR A 50 -22.35 -5.20 16.58
N ARG A 51 -22.70 -5.41 15.31
CA ARG A 51 -24.03 -5.17 14.72
C ARG A 51 -24.53 -3.72 14.86
N VAL A 52 -23.62 -2.78 15.02
CA VAL A 52 -23.97 -1.33 15.11
C VAL A 52 -24.56 -0.84 13.80
N MET A 53 -24.10 -1.41 12.66
CA MET A 53 -24.52 -1.00 11.32
C MET A 53 -24.63 -2.24 10.41
N ARG A 54 -25.52 -2.15 9.41
CA ARG A 54 -25.61 -3.20 8.36
C ARG A 54 -24.32 -3.20 7.54
N PRO A 55 -23.79 -4.38 7.12
CA PRO A 55 -22.54 -4.50 6.37
C PRO A 55 -22.47 -3.60 5.13
N GLN A 56 -23.57 -3.46 4.40
CA GLN A 56 -23.65 -2.63 3.20
C GLN A 56 -23.39 -1.14 3.49
N HIS A 57 -23.97 -0.62 4.58
CA HIS A 57 -23.75 0.78 4.99
C HIS A 57 -22.33 0.99 5.53
N ALA A 58 -21.77 -0.01 6.23
CA ALA A 58 -20.40 0.06 6.72
C ALA A 58 -19.39 0.10 5.55
N VAL A 59 -19.58 -0.71 4.51
CA VAL A 59 -18.75 -0.69 3.29
C VAL A 59 -18.85 0.65 2.58
N LEU A 60 -20.08 1.17 2.38
CA LEU A 60 -20.28 2.46 1.70
C LEU A 60 -19.61 3.61 2.47
N LEU A 61 -19.75 3.62 3.79
CA LEU A 61 -19.13 4.62 4.66
C LEU A 61 -17.60 4.56 4.58
N ALA A 62 -17.02 3.35 4.67
CA ALA A 62 -15.58 3.15 4.54
C ALA A 62 -15.06 3.59 3.16
N ALA A 63 -15.75 3.24 2.09
CA ALA A 63 -15.40 3.65 0.73
C ALA A 63 -15.44 5.18 0.56
N PHE A 64 -16.45 5.83 1.11
CA PHE A 64 -16.59 7.29 1.07
C PHE A 64 -15.42 8.00 1.78
N PHE A 65 -15.07 7.58 3.00
CA PHE A 65 -13.96 8.18 3.73
C PHE A 65 -12.60 7.87 3.13
N ASN A 66 -12.40 6.67 2.58
CA ASN A 66 -11.18 6.33 1.84
C ASN A 66 -11.02 7.23 0.59
N PHE A 67 -12.11 7.48 -0.14
CA PHE A 67 -12.07 8.40 -1.28
C PHE A 67 -11.72 9.84 -0.87
N ILE A 68 -12.34 10.34 0.20
CA ILE A 68 -12.02 11.68 0.74
C ILE A 68 -10.57 11.75 1.23
N ALA A 69 -10.04 10.68 1.83
CA ALA A 69 -8.66 10.65 2.32
C ALA A 69 -7.64 10.92 1.19
N ILE A 70 -7.88 10.44 -0.02
CA ILE A 70 -7.03 10.72 -1.19
C ILE A 70 -6.97 12.23 -1.47
N LEU A 71 -8.10 12.92 -1.36
CA LEU A 71 -8.21 14.36 -1.64
C LEU A 71 -7.53 15.21 -0.56
N VAL A 72 -7.59 14.76 0.69
CA VAL A 72 -7.09 15.52 1.87
C VAL A 72 -5.60 15.27 2.13
N PHE A 73 -5.18 14.00 2.12
CA PHE A 73 -3.83 13.62 2.56
C PHE A 73 -2.77 13.60 1.46
N GLN A 74 -3.17 13.69 0.20
CA GLN A 74 -2.26 13.68 -0.95
C GLN A 74 -1.27 12.50 -0.99
N LEU A 75 -0.39 12.49 -2.00
CA LEU A 75 0.57 11.40 -2.26
C LEU A 75 1.87 11.48 -1.43
N LYS A 76 1.92 12.22 -0.33
CA LYS A 76 3.14 12.43 0.47
C LYS A 76 3.69 11.12 1.04
N VAL A 77 2.83 10.20 1.43
CA VAL A 77 3.23 8.89 2.00
C VAL A 77 3.96 8.06 0.94
N ALA A 78 3.45 8.00 -0.28
CA ALA A 78 4.05 7.23 -1.37
C ALA A 78 5.48 7.71 -1.70
N THR A 79 5.71 9.03 -1.70
CA THR A 79 7.05 9.59 -1.93
C THR A 79 8.03 9.28 -0.80
N THR A 80 7.56 9.23 0.44
CA THR A 80 8.41 8.91 1.61
C THR A 80 8.84 7.45 1.58
N VAL A 81 7.93 6.53 1.25
CA VAL A 81 8.25 5.09 1.16
C VAL A 81 9.18 4.81 -0.01
N GLY A 82 8.90 5.38 -1.18
CA GLY A 82 9.70 5.12 -2.39
C GLY A 82 11.13 5.65 -2.33
N LYS A 83 11.35 6.80 -1.66
CA LYS A 83 12.68 7.46 -1.59
C LYS A 83 13.48 7.12 -0.34
N GLY A 84 12.87 6.49 0.66
CA GLY A 84 13.49 6.31 1.97
C GLY A 84 14.13 4.95 2.21
N THR A 85 13.74 3.91 1.46
CA THR A 85 14.14 2.52 1.75
C THR A 85 15.21 1.99 0.81
N ILE A 86 15.28 2.50 -0.42
CA ILE A 86 16.18 2.03 -1.48
C ILE A 86 16.80 3.22 -2.18
N ASP A 87 18.03 3.04 -2.68
CA ASP A 87 18.69 4.03 -3.52
C ASP A 87 17.86 4.26 -4.80
N PRO A 88 17.43 5.52 -5.06
CA PRO A 88 16.65 5.85 -6.24
C PRO A 88 17.33 5.49 -7.57
N SER A 89 18.65 5.40 -7.61
CA SER A 89 19.42 5.04 -8.82
C SER A 89 19.20 3.60 -9.24
N VAL A 90 18.79 2.71 -8.33
CA VAL A 90 18.54 1.29 -8.60
C VAL A 90 17.10 1.05 -9.11
N ILE A 91 16.20 2.01 -8.86
CA ILE A 91 14.79 1.87 -9.20
C ILE A 91 14.59 2.04 -10.70
N ASP A 92 14.30 0.95 -11.38
CA ASP A 92 13.88 0.92 -12.77
C ASP A 92 12.58 0.12 -12.93
N HIS A 93 12.11 0.02 -14.16
CA HIS A 93 10.88 -0.72 -14.48
C HIS A 93 10.92 -2.20 -14.07
N TYR A 94 12.08 -2.85 -14.04
CA TYR A 94 12.22 -4.25 -13.61
C TYR A 94 12.05 -4.39 -12.09
N VAL A 95 12.64 -3.47 -11.33
CA VAL A 95 12.49 -3.43 -9.86
C VAL A 95 11.05 -3.15 -9.48
N VAL A 96 10.39 -2.19 -10.16
CA VAL A 96 8.97 -1.89 -9.92
C VAL A 96 8.08 -3.09 -10.28
N PHE A 97 8.34 -3.74 -11.40
CA PHE A 97 7.63 -4.96 -11.80
C PHE A 97 7.79 -6.07 -10.76
N GLY A 98 9.03 -6.38 -10.36
CA GLY A 98 9.31 -7.41 -9.36
C GLY A 98 8.67 -7.11 -8.01
N ALA A 99 8.67 -5.84 -7.58
CA ALA A 99 8.03 -5.39 -6.35
C ALA A 99 6.51 -5.60 -6.37
N LEU A 100 5.86 -5.19 -7.46
CA LEU A 100 4.40 -5.34 -7.61
C LEU A 100 3.99 -6.80 -7.70
N VAL A 101 4.67 -7.61 -8.50
CA VAL A 101 4.39 -9.05 -8.62
C VAL A 101 4.59 -9.75 -7.28
N GLY A 102 5.69 -9.46 -6.58
CA GLY A 102 5.96 -10.03 -5.26
C GLY A 102 4.89 -9.64 -4.23
N ALA A 103 4.48 -8.38 -4.21
CA ALA A 103 3.44 -7.89 -3.31
C ALA A 103 2.05 -8.49 -3.62
N ILE A 104 1.68 -8.59 -4.90
CA ILE A 104 0.43 -9.22 -5.33
C ILE A 104 0.43 -10.70 -4.96
N ALA A 105 1.51 -11.42 -5.26
CA ALA A 105 1.64 -12.84 -4.91
C ALA A 105 1.50 -13.07 -3.40
N TRP A 106 2.16 -12.23 -2.58
CA TRP A 106 2.04 -12.29 -1.13
C TRP A 106 0.62 -12.02 -0.66
N ASN A 107 -0.05 -11.01 -1.20
CA ASN A 107 -1.45 -10.69 -0.87
C ASN A 107 -2.40 -11.85 -1.23
N VAL A 108 -2.21 -12.49 -2.39
CA VAL A 108 -3.00 -13.66 -2.79
C VAL A 108 -2.77 -14.84 -1.85
N ILE A 109 -1.51 -15.14 -1.51
CA ILE A 109 -1.15 -16.23 -0.60
C ILE A 109 -1.77 -15.99 0.78
N THR A 110 -1.59 -14.81 1.35
CA THR A 110 -2.11 -14.49 2.68
C THR A 110 -3.63 -14.45 2.72
N TRP A 111 -4.26 -14.00 1.65
CA TRP A 111 -5.72 -14.07 1.50
C TRP A 111 -6.22 -15.51 1.45
N TYR A 112 -5.59 -16.37 0.65
CA TYR A 112 -5.98 -17.78 0.51
C TYR A 112 -5.88 -18.54 1.83
N TYR A 113 -4.83 -18.29 2.62
CA TYR A 113 -4.63 -18.92 3.92
C TYR A 113 -5.34 -18.20 5.08
N GLY A 114 -6.01 -17.09 4.83
CA GLY A 114 -6.66 -16.30 5.88
C GLY A 114 -5.69 -15.67 6.89
N ILE A 115 -4.45 -15.40 6.47
CA ILE A 115 -3.41 -14.79 7.32
C ILE A 115 -3.57 -13.28 7.27
N PRO A 116 -3.79 -12.59 8.40
CA PRO A 116 -3.83 -11.13 8.42
C PRO A 116 -2.47 -10.55 8.03
N SER A 117 -2.43 -9.78 6.97
CA SER A 117 -1.21 -9.20 6.41
C SER A 117 -1.44 -7.76 6.01
N SER A 118 -0.37 -6.96 6.02
CA SER A 118 -0.39 -5.58 5.53
C SER A 118 0.13 -5.53 4.11
N SER A 119 -0.71 -5.06 3.18
CA SER A 119 -0.34 -4.89 1.77
C SER A 119 0.78 -3.86 1.59
N SER A 120 0.83 -2.83 2.45
CA SER A 120 1.92 -1.84 2.43
C SER A 120 3.27 -2.47 2.82
N HIS A 121 3.29 -3.36 3.81
CA HIS A 121 4.50 -4.09 4.17
C HIS A 121 4.90 -5.10 3.09
N ALA A 122 3.93 -5.73 2.43
CA ALA A 122 4.17 -6.61 1.28
C ALA A 122 4.82 -5.84 0.12
N LEU A 123 4.35 -4.61 -0.16
CA LEU A 123 4.93 -3.75 -1.20
C LEU A 123 6.38 -3.33 -0.86
N ILE A 124 6.63 -2.92 0.39
CA ILE A 124 8.00 -2.57 0.85
C ILE A 124 8.91 -3.80 0.76
N GLY A 125 8.44 -4.96 1.21
CA GLY A 125 9.19 -6.21 1.12
C GLY A 125 9.48 -6.62 -0.33
N GLY A 126 8.52 -6.50 -1.22
CA GLY A 126 8.68 -6.74 -2.66
C GLY A 126 9.69 -5.78 -3.29
N LEU A 127 9.64 -4.49 -2.91
CA LEU A 127 10.55 -3.47 -3.40
C LEU A 127 12.00 -3.74 -2.92
N VAL A 128 12.17 -4.03 -1.63
CA VAL A 128 13.47 -4.42 -1.05
C VAL A 128 14.00 -5.69 -1.71
N GLY A 129 13.18 -6.72 -1.84
CA GLY A 129 13.58 -7.98 -2.48
C GLY A 129 14.00 -7.82 -3.94
N ALA A 130 13.26 -7.03 -4.72
CA ALA A 130 13.59 -6.76 -6.12
C ALA A 130 14.89 -5.94 -6.25
N ALA A 131 15.12 -4.96 -5.38
CA ALA A 131 16.35 -4.16 -5.38
C ALA A 131 17.58 -5.01 -4.99
N VAL A 132 17.46 -5.85 -3.98
CA VAL A 132 18.53 -6.78 -3.56
C VAL A 132 18.84 -7.77 -4.66
N ALA A 133 17.84 -8.33 -5.33
CA ALA A 133 18.04 -9.26 -6.45
C ALA A 133 18.75 -8.61 -7.63
N LYS A 134 18.56 -7.30 -7.86
CA LYS A 134 19.20 -6.57 -8.95
C LYS A 134 20.60 -6.09 -8.63
N SER A 135 20.82 -5.50 -7.47
CA SER A 135 22.03 -4.73 -7.14
C SER A 135 22.69 -5.14 -5.82
N GLY A 136 22.20 -6.18 -5.16
CA GLY A 136 22.71 -6.62 -3.86
C GLY A 136 22.24 -5.75 -2.68
N PHE A 137 22.77 -6.06 -1.51
CA PHE A 137 22.40 -5.38 -0.26
C PHE A 137 22.86 -3.92 -0.17
N ASP A 138 23.86 -3.54 -0.98
CA ASP A 138 24.39 -2.17 -1.03
C ASP A 138 23.35 -1.15 -1.57
N SER A 139 22.31 -1.65 -2.25
CA SER A 139 21.20 -0.83 -2.75
C SER A 139 20.22 -0.37 -1.67
N LEU A 140 20.35 -0.88 -0.46
CA LEU A 140 19.46 -0.56 0.64
C LEU A 140 19.94 0.65 1.43
N ILE A 141 19.01 1.50 1.85
CA ILE A 141 19.26 2.63 2.75
C ILE A 141 18.96 2.18 4.18
N PRO A 142 20.00 1.86 5.01
CA PRO A 142 19.79 1.29 6.34
C PRO A 142 18.92 2.19 7.25
N SER A 143 19.12 3.51 7.18
CA SER A 143 18.37 4.47 7.99
C SER A 143 16.85 4.44 7.68
N GLY A 144 16.48 4.29 6.42
CA GLY A 144 15.09 4.16 6.00
C GLY A 144 14.45 2.84 6.42
N LEU A 145 15.20 1.76 6.28
CA LEU A 145 14.74 0.43 6.72
C LEU A 145 14.53 0.38 8.24
N ILE A 146 15.50 0.87 9.04
CA ILE A 146 15.37 0.93 10.51
C ILE A 146 14.15 1.76 10.90
N LYS A 147 13.97 2.92 10.26
CA LYS A 147 12.80 3.77 10.48
C LYS A 147 11.50 3.01 10.18
N THR A 148 11.41 2.35 9.04
CA THR A 148 10.24 1.58 8.64
C THR A 148 9.94 0.45 9.63
N ILE A 149 10.94 -0.35 10.00
CA ILE A 149 10.80 -1.44 10.97
C ILE A 149 10.36 -0.91 12.34
N SER A 150 10.97 0.20 12.79
CA SER A 150 10.57 0.84 14.05
C SER A 150 9.11 1.27 14.04
N PHE A 151 8.62 1.87 12.95
CA PHE A 151 7.22 2.27 12.83
C PHE A 151 6.26 1.08 12.73
N ILE A 152 6.68 -0.05 12.15
CA ILE A 152 5.90 -1.30 12.13
C ILE A 152 5.60 -1.78 13.55
N LEU A 153 6.56 -1.62 14.48
CA LEU A 153 6.39 -2.01 15.88
C LEU A 153 5.66 -0.95 16.72
N VAL A 154 6.00 0.31 16.54
CA VAL A 154 5.47 1.43 17.34
C VAL A 154 4.02 1.75 16.99
N SER A 155 3.66 1.69 15.71
CA SER A 155 2.33 2.08 15.21
C SER A 155 1.18 1.26 15.84
N PRO A 156 1.23 -0.08 15.94
CA PRO A 156 0.18 -0.86 16.60
C PRO A 156 0.08 -0.56 18.09
N MET A 157 1.20 -0.35 18.76
CA MET A 157 1.22 -0.02 20.19
C MET A 157 0.57 1.34 20.45
N LEU A 158 0.91 2.33 19.63
CA LEU A 158 0.30 3.66 19.70
C LEU A 158 -1.20 3.61 19.37
N GLY A 159 -1.58 2.85 18.33
CA GLY A 159 -2.97 2.63 17.95
C GLY A 159 -3.79 1.97 19.07
N MET A 160 -3.24 0.95 19.73
CA MET A 160 -3.86 0.29 20.87
C MET A 160 -4.05 1.27 22.05
N PHE A 161 -3.03 2.05 22.37
CA PHE A 161 -3.10 3.05 23.44
C PHE A 161 -4.16 4.13 23.16
N LEU A 162 -4.12 4.73 21.96
CA LEU A 162 -5.09 5.76 21.57
C LEU A 162 -6.50 5.20 21.46
N GLY A 163 -6.68 4.02 20.91
CA GLY A 163 -7.97 3.34 20.82
C GLY A 163 -8.55 3.04 22.19
N SER A 164 -7.73 2.56 23.14
CA SER A 164 -8.14 2.33 24.53
C SER A 164 -8.52 3.62 25.22
N LEU A 165 -7.76 4.69 25.02
CA LEU A 165 -8.06 6.00 25.57
C LEU A 165 -9.40 6.56 25.05
N MET A 166 -9.63 6.48 23.74
CA MET A 166 -10.89 6.89 23.12
C MET A 166 -12.07 6.07 23.63
N MET A 167 -11.90 4.75 23.75
CA MET A 167 -12.93 3.87 24.31
C MET A 167 -13.30 4.25 25.75
N LEU A 168 -12.29 4.52 26.59
CA LEU A 168 -12.50 5.00 27.97
C LEU A 168 -13.23 6.34 28.02
N LEU A 169 -12.84 7.29 27.16
CA LEU A 169 -13.50 8.60 27.08
C LEU A 169 -14.97 8.46 26.70
N VAL A 170 -15.28 7.66 25.68
CA VAL A 170 -16.65 7.40 25.24
C VAL A 170 -17.44 6.70 26.35
N ALA A 171 -16.89 5.65 26.96
CA ALA A 171 -17.53 4.92 28.04
C ALA A 171 -17.81 5.81 29.25
N TRP A 172 -16.88 6.70 29.59
CA TRP A 172 -17.05 7.63 30.69
C TRP A 172 -18.11 8.71 30.40
N THR A 173 -18.12 9.27 29.19
CA THR A 173 -19.06 10.29 28.75
C THR A 173 -20.47 9.73 28.62
N CYS A 174 -20.62 8.52 28.07
CA CYS A 174 -21.91 7.89 27.81
C CYS A 174 -22.43 7.02 28.97
N ARG A 175 -21.69 6.89 30.08
CA ARG A 175 -22.04 5.99 31.20
C ARG A 175 -23.44 6.26 31.82
N ARG A 176 -23.99 7.45 31.63
CA ARG A 176 -25.32 7.86 32.15
C ARG A 176 -26.42 7.83 31.08
N VAL A 177 -26.08 7.49 29.85
CA VAL A 177 -27.04 7.35 28.75
C VAL A 177 -27.61 5.93 28.84
N ALA A 178 -28.90 5.83 29.20
CA ALA A 178 -29.56 4.54 29.21
C ALA A 178 -29.74 4.02 27.79
N PRO A 179 -29.48 2.74 27.53
CA PRO A 179 -29.79 2.12 26.24
C PRO A 179 -31.33 2.09 26.09
N HIS A 180 -31.83 2.68 25.00
CA HIS A 180 -33.22 2.57 24.59
C HIS A 180 -33.41 1.31 23.75
#